data_0508698f2efc1ee0a47f3aaff06f571d
#
_entry.id   0508698f2efc1ee0a47f3aaff06f571d
#
_cell.length_a   1.000
_cell.length_b   1.000
_cell.length_c   1.000
_cell.angle_alpha   90.00
_cell.angle_beta   90.00
_cell.angle_gamma   90.00
#
_symmetry.space_group_name_H-M   'P 1'
#
loop_
_entity.id
_entity.type
_entity.pdbx_description
1 polymer ?
#
loop_
_entity_poly.entity_id
_entity_poly.type
_entity_poly.pdbx_seq_one_letter_code
_entity_poly.pdbx_strand_id
1 'polypeptide(L)'
;MERRPRIGLVTSNQDPVGHGCPPTWGVGHNYSRAITQAGGLSWLIPACPSDTAALRAIFEDLDGLCLAGGHDIHPESYGQERSPLCRRHDRDRDRVELTLARWAVAEGVPVLGVCRGMQLLNVALGGTLYQDIAQEYSPQLDHDCFPGPDNAHQRSSLIHHVEVVRSARIYDALERPVTSLAVNSMHHQGIRGLAPGLTATAHAPDGLIEAVEHTAHAFVVGVQWHPEELVTEHAAMRSLYRGFIAEARHHALARYGNAALRAS
;
A
#
# COMPACT_ATOMS: atom_id res chain seq x y z
N MET A 1 -17.00 24.01 -6.71
CA MET A 1 -15.67 23.43 -6.45
C MET A 1 -15.73 21.94 -6.78
N GLU A 2 -14.78 21.45 -7.55
CA GLU A 2 -14.71 20.03 -7.89
C GLU A 2 -14.47 19.20 -6.61
N ARG A 3 -15.25 18.12 -6.44
CA ARG A 3 -15.16 17.28 -5.24
C ARG A 3 -13.82 16.53 -5.22
N ARG A 4 -13.08 16.68 -4.13
CA ARG A 4 -11.86 15.90 -3.89
C ARG A 4 -12.21 14.46 -3.50
N PRO A 5 -11.56 13.43 -4.07
CA PRO A 5 -11.84 12.04 -3.74
C PRO A 5 -11.44 11.70 -2.29
N ARG A 6 -12.27 10.89 -1.64
CA ARG A 6 -12.09 10.39 -0.27
C ARG A 6 -11.27 9.10 -0.31
N ILE A 7 -10.08 9.15 0.26
CA ILE A 7 -9.12 8.04 0.28
C ILE A 7 -9.06 7.42 1.67
N GLY A 8 -9.51 6.17 1.78
CA GLY A 8 -9.42 5.39 3.01
C GLY A 8 -7.97 5.07 3.34
N LEU A 9 -7.59 5.27 4.60
CA LEU A 9 -6.25 5.01 5.14
C LEU A 9 -6.42 4.37 6.53
N VAL A 10 -6.20 3.06 6.63
CA VAL A 10 -6.38 2.31 7.88
C VAL A 10 -5.24 2.64 8.84
N THR A 11 -5.60 2.93 10.08
CA THR A 11 -4.64 3.16 11.16
C THR A 11 -4.14 1.84 11.74
N SER A 12 -3.05 1.87 12.51
CA SER A 12 -2.56 0.74 13.31
C SER A 12 -2.66 1.04 14.80
N ASN A 13 -2.74 0.00 15.61
CA ASN A 13 -2.65 0.12 17.05
C ASN A 13 -1.27 0.63 17.45
N GLN A 14 -1.23 1.72 18.23
CA GLN A 14 -0.01 2.32 18.76
C GLN A 14 0.10 2.02 20.25
N ASP A 15 1.31 1.68 20.69
CA ASP A 15 1.57 1.53 22.11
C ASP A 15 1.43 2.88 22.81
N PRO A 16 0.93 2.89 24.07
CA PRO A 16 0.86 4.10 24.85
C PRO A 16 2.25 4.74 25.02
N VAL A 17 2.33 6.03 24.76
CA VAL A 17 3.58 6.81 24.97
C VAL A 17 3.52 7.48 26.34
N GLY A 18 4.11 6.84 27.35
CA GLY A 18 4.16 7.36 28.72
C GLY A 18 3.12 6.78 29.67
N HIS A 19 3.31 7.01 30.97
CA HIS A 19 2.40 6.51 32.01
C HIS A 19 1.02 7.18 31.93
N GLY A 20 -0.04 6.37 31.92
CA GLY A 20 -1.43 6.83 31.93
C GLY A 20 -1.98 7.29 30.57
N CYS A 21 -1.20 7.20 29.50
CA CYS A 21 -1.73 7.44 28.14
C CYS A 21 -2.56 6.25 27.68
N PRO A 22 -3.76 6.45 27.10
CA PRO A 22 -4.53 5.37 26.51
C PRO A 22 -3.86 4.86 25.22
N PRO A 23 -4.18 3.61 24.80
CA PRO A 23 -3.86 3.15 23.45
C PRO A 23 -4.45 4.12 22.40
N THR A 24 -3.73 4.31 21.30
CA THR A 24 -4.15 5.18 20.22
C THR A 24 -4.08 4.47 18.88
N TRP A 25 -4.81 4.98 17.90
CA TRP A 25 -4.63 4.59 16.51
C TRP A 25 -3.81 5.63 15.77
N GLY A 26 -2.88 5.19 14.94
CA GLY A 26 -2.02 6.08 14.18
C GLY A 26 -1.61 5.52 12.83
N VAL A 27 -1.19 6.42 11.96
CA VAL A 27 -0.58 6.12 10.67
C VAL A 27 0.46 7.20 10.37
N GLY A 28 1.51 6.87 9.64
CA GLY A 28 2.53 7.84 9.25
C GLY A 28 1.92 9.03 8.49
N HIS A 29 2.14 10.25 8.99
CA HIS A 29 1.55 11.45 8.40
C HIS A 29 2.00 11.73 6.96
N ASN A 30 3.12 11.12 6.49
CA ASN A 30 3.60 11.26 5.12
C ASN A 30 2.61 10.68 4.09
N TYR A 31 1.86 9.62 4.42
CA TYR A 31 0.77 9.09 3.57
C TYR A 31 -0.32 10.14 3.34
N SER A 32 -0.83 10.73 4.43
CA SER A 32 -1.85 11.78 4.34
C SER A 32 -1.33 13.02 3.59
N ARG A 33 -0.06 13.39 3.79
CA ARG A 33 0.59 14.48 3.05
C ARG A 33 0.63 14.19 1.54
N ALA A 34 1.09 13.00 1.13
CA ALA A 34 1.18 12.60 -0.27
C ALA A 34 -0.20 12.58 -0.96
N ILE A 35 -1.22 12.00 -0.30
CA ILE A 35 -2.61 12.00 -0.76
C ILE A 35 -3.12 13.44 -0.93
N THR A 36 -2.90 14.31 0.06
CA THR A 36 -3.38 15.68 0.06
C THR A 36 -2.70 16.52 -1.03
N GLN A 37 -1.39 16.38 -1.20
CA GLN A 37 -0.63 17.06 -2.26
C GLN A 37 -1.06 16.62 -3.66
N ALA A 38 -1.48 15.37 -3.82
CA ALA A 38 -2.04 14.86 -5.07
C ALA A 38 -3.51 15.28 -5.33
N GLY A 39 -4.16 15.94 -4.35
CA GLY A 39 -5.53 16.45 -4.47
C GLY A 39 -6.61 15.55 -3.87
N GLY A 40 -6.26 14.50 -3.14
CA GLY A 40 -7.19 13.65 -2.39
C GLY A 40 -7.52 14.19 -0.99
N LEU A 41 -8.47 13.56 -0.30
CA LEU A 41 -8.79 13.74 1.12
C LEU A 41 -8.52 12.43 1.85
N SER A 42 -7.62 12.43 2.83
CA SER A 42 -7.35 11.26 3.67
C SER A 42 -8.47 11.07 4.69
N TRP A 43 -9.09 9.90 4.67
CA TRP A 43 -10.04 9.45 5.68
C TRP A 43 -9.42 8.34 6.51
N LEU A 44 -9.11 8.64 7.78
CA LEU A 44 -8.51 7.67 8.69
C LEU A 44 -9.58 6.68 9.15
N ILE A 45 -9.32 5.39 8.96
CA ILE A 45 -10.21 4.29 9.33
C ILE A 45 -9.60 3.58 10.55
N PRO A 46 -10.30 3.52 11.69
CA PRO A 46 -9.81 2.82 12.85
C PRO A 46 -9.58 1.32 12.57
N ALA A 47 -8.49 0.77 13.07
CA ALA A 47 -8.22 -0.67 13.06
C ALA A 47 -9.12 -1.38 14.10
N CYS A 48 -10.44 -1.30 13.90
CA CYS A 48 -11.46 -1.86 14.80
C CYS A 48 -12.37 -2.83 14.04
N PRO A 49 -12.09 -4.15 14.07
CA PRO A 49 -12.77 -5.14 13.24
C PRO A 49 -14.13 -5.63 13.81
N SER A 50 -14.58 -5.07 14.91
CA SER A 50 -15.73 -5.61 15.68
C SER A 50 -17.08 -5.39 15.00
N ASP A 51 -17.19 -4.46 14.06
CA ASP A 51 -18.44 -4.15 13.35
C ASP A 51 -18.22 -4.12 11.83
N THR A 52 -18.53 -5.23 11.18
CA THR A 52 -18.44 -5.35 9.71
C THR A 52 -19.45 -4.45 8.99
N ALA A 53 -20.62 -4.18 9.58
CA ALA A 53 -21.62 -3.31 8.97
C ALA A 53 -21.16 -1.85 9.00
N ALA A 54 -20.58 -1.40 10.12
CA ALA A 54 -19.98 -0.07 10.18
C ALA A 54 -18.79 0.06 9.23
N LEU A 55 -17.94 -0.96 9.12
CA LEU A 55 -16.83 -0.96 8.16
C LEU A 55 -17.35 -0.90 6.72
N ARG A 56 -18.45 -1.60 6.41
CA ARG A 56 -19.09 -1.55 5.10
C ARG A 56 -19.62 -0.15 4.79
N ALA A 57 -20.30 0.49 5.73
CA ALA A 57 -20.79 1.86 5.57
C ALA A 57 -19.64 2.86 5.33
N ILE A 58 -18.52 2.71 6.03
CA ILE A 58 -17.31 3.52 5.78
C ILE A 58 -16.79 3.26 4.37
N PHE A 59 -16.67 1.99 3.96
CA PHE A 59 -16.14 1.61 2.64
C PHE A 59 -17.00 2.17 1.50
N GLU A 60 -18.31 2.13 1.64
CA GLU A 60 -19.25 2.68 0.65
C GLU A 60 -19.07 4.18 0.42
N ASP A 61 -18.45 4.89 1.32
CA ASP A 61 -18.15 6.30 1.19
C ASP A 61 -16.76 6.59 0.60
N LEU A 62 -15.92 5.57 0.41
CA LEU A 62 -14.59 5.76 -0.16
C LEU A 62 -14.62 5.88 -1.68
N ASP A 63 -13.73 6.70 -2.21
CA ASP A 63 -13.47 6.84 -3.64
C ASP A 63 -12.15 6.13 -4.05
N GLY A 64 -11.31 5.76 -3.07
CA GLY A 64 -10.08 5.00 -3.23
C GLY A 64 -9.56 4.46 -1.89
N LEU A 65 -8.67 3.48 -1.93
CA LEU A 65 -8.07 2.86 -0.75
C LEU A 65 -6.54 2.92 -0.83
N CYS A 66 -5.89 3.51 0.19
CA CYS A 66 -4.44 3.49 0.34
C CYS A 66 -4.09 2.52 1.49
N LEU A 67 -3.44 1.41 1.14
CA LEU A 67 -2.92 0.44 2.09
C LEU A 67 -1.49 0.86 2.47
N ALA A 68 -1.32 1.35 3.68
CA ALA A 68 -0.04 1.89 4.15
C ALA A 68 0.94 0.80 4.59
N GLY A 69 2.22 1.14 4.59
CA GLY A 69 3.28 0.36 5.23
C GLY A 69 3.06 0.14 6.73
N GLY A 70 3.90 -0.65 7.37
CA GLY A 70 3.81 -0.92 8.80
C GLY A 70 4.39 -2.27 9.21
N HIS A 71 3.90 -2.81 10.32
CA HIS A 71 4.32 -4.08 10.89
C HIS A 71 3.97 -5.26 9.96
N ASP A 72 4.54 -6.44 10.24
CA ASP A 72 4.30 -7.66 9.47
C ASP A 72 2.82 -8.04 9.41
N ILE A 73 2.42 -8.72 8.36
CA ILE A 73 1.12 -9.36 8.26
C ILE A 73 1.20 -10.70 9.00
N HIS A 74 0.20 -10.99 9.84
CA HIS A 74 0.21 -12.24 10.60
C HIS A 74 0.14 -13.45 9.64
N PRO A 75 1.08 -14.43 9.76
CA PRO A 75 1.23 -15.54 8.80
C PRO A 75 -0.02 -16.41 8.61
N GLU A 76 -0.89 -16.55 9.63
CA GLU A 76 -2.19 -17.22 9.46
C GLU A 76 -3.03 -16.61 8.32
N SER A 77 -2.85 -15.33 8.01
CA SER A 77 -3.60 -14.64 6.94
C SER A 77 -3.28 -15.19 5.54
N TYR A 78 -2.13 -15.85 5.39
CA TYR A 78 -1.71 -16.51 4.15
C TYR A 78 -1.38 -18.01 4.33
N GLY A 79 -2.00 -18.63 5.36
CA GLY A 79 -1.98 -20.08 5.56
C GLY A 79 -0.65 -20.65 6.04
N GLN A 80 0.17 -19.86 6.71
CA GLN A 80 1.47 -20.31 7.22
C GLN A 80 1.53 -20.25 8.76
N GLU A 81 2.36 -21.10 9.36
CA GLU A 81 2.74 -20.98 10.76
C GLU A 81 3.69 -19.79 10.95
N ARG A 82 3.61 -19.15 12.11
CA ARG A 82 4.46 -18.01 12.41
C ARG A 82 5.91 -18.45 12.62
N SER A 83 6.81 -17.94 11.79
CA SER A 83 8.25 -18.05 11.98
C SER A 83 8.70 -17.19 13.19
N PRO A 84 9.75 -17.60 13.93
CA PRO A 84 10.41 -16.75 14.91
C PRO A 84 10.96 -15.43 14.34
N LEU A 85 11.20 -15.38 13.03
CA LEU A 85 11.68 -14.19 12.30
C LEU A 85 10.57 -13.20 11.97
N CYS A 86 9.30 -13.61 12.01
CA CYS A 86 8.15 -12.71 11.86
C CYS A 86 8.13 -11.74 13.06
N ARG A 87 8.23 -10.45 12.76
CA ARG A 87 8.33 -9.38 13.75
C ARG A 87 6.95 -9.00 14.31
N ARG A 88 6.83 -7.78 14.82
CA ARG A 88 5.56 -7.25 15.35
C ARG A 88 4.49 -7.25 14.27
N HIS A 89 3.26 -7.62 14.63
CA HIS A 89 2.08 -7.63 13.76
C HIS A 89 0.87 -7.01 14.48
N ASP A 90 -0.14 -6.60 13.71
CA ASP A 90 -1.39 -6.02 14.21
C ASP A 90 -2.57 -6.76 13.55
N ARG A 91 -3.09 -7.78 14.24
CA ARG A 91 -4.16 -8.65 13.73
C ARG A 91 -5.48 -7.90 13.46
N ASP A 92 -5.77 -6.85 14.22
CA ASP A 92 -6.98 -6.08 14.03
C ASP A 92 -6.88 -5.25 12.75
N ARG A 93 -5.74 -4.62 12.52
CA ARG A 93 -5.41 -3.94 11.27
C ARG A 93 -5.43 -4.91 10.09
N ASP A 94 -4.78 -6.08 10.21
CA ASP A 94 -4.78 -7.09 9.15
C ASP A 94 -6.21 -7.44 8.72
N ARG A 95 -7.09 -7.71 9.69
CA ARG A 95 -8.49 -8.09 9.44
C ARG A 95 -9.27 -7.01 8.71
N VAL A 96 -9.13 -5.76 9.16
CA VAL A 96 -9.80 -4.60 8.53
C VAL A 96 -9.27 -4.39 7.10
N GLU A 97 -7.95 -4.35 6.93
CA GLU A 97 -7.35 -4.07 5.62
C GLU A 97 -7.57 -5.21 4.62
N LEU A 98 -7.49 -6.49 5.04
CA LEU A 98 -7.81 -7.64 4.17
C LEU A 98 -9.27 -7.58 3.68
N THR A 99 -10.20 -7.19 4.55
CA THR A 99 -11.61 -7.03 4.19
C THR A 99 -11.80 -5.92 3.18
N LEU A 100 -11.24 -4.73 3.46
CA LEU A 100 -11.33 -3.58 2.58
C LEU A 100 -10.65 -3.82 1.22
N ALA A 101 -9.48 -4.47 1.20
CA ALA A 101 -8.76 -4.79 -0.03
C ALA A 101 -9.58 -5.73 -0.94
N ARG A 102 -10.20 -6.77 -0.36
CA ARG A 102 -11.08 -7.69 -1.10
C ARG A 102 -12.29 -6.97 -1.69
N TRP A 103 -12.96 -6.13 -0.90
CA TRP A 103 -14.09 -5.33 -1.38
C TRP A 103 -13.64 -4.36 -2.47
N ALA A 104 -12.52 -3.66 -2.29
CA ALA A 104 -12.02 -2.70 -3.26
C ALA A 104 -11.74 -3.36 -4.62
N VAL A 105 -11.08 -4.52 -4.63
CA VAL A 105 -10.84 -5.26 -5.86
C VAL A 105 -12.16 -5.78 -6.46
N ALA A 106 -13.05 -6.37 -5.66
CA ALA A 106 -14.32 -6.90 -6.16
C ALA A 106 -15.23 -5.81 -6.76
N GLU A 107 -15.18 -4.59 -6.25
CA GLU A 107 -16.05 -3.49 -6.65
C GLU A 107 -15.36 -2.44 -7.54
N GLY A 108 -14.09 -2.68 -7.92
CA GLY A 108 -13.34 -1.81 -8.82
C GLY A 108 -12.94 -0.46 -8.20
N VAL A 109 -12.87 -0.38 -6.88
CA VAL A 109 -12.35 0.81 -6.17
C VAL A 109 -10.84 0.87 -6.36
N PRO A 110 -10.26 2.01 -6.79
CA PRO A 110 -8.81 2.15 -6.94
C PRO A 110 -8.04 1.89 -5.64
N VAL A 111 -6.92 1.15 -5.75
CA VAL A 111 -6.07 0.79 -4.62
C VAL A 111 -4.62 1.17 -4.90
N LEU A 112 -3.97 1.81 -3.92
CA LEU A 112 -2.52 1.96 -3.85
C LEU A 112 -2.01 1.24 -2.60
N GLY A 113 -1.25 0.16 -2.78
CA GLY A 113 -0.56 -0.55 -1.69
C GLY A 113 0.90 -0.12 -1.60
N VAL A 114 1.36 0.23 -0.40
CA VAL A 114 2.74 0.68 -0.15
C VAL A 114 3.42 -0.25 0.84
N CYS A 115 4.56 -0.83 0.47
CA CYS A 115 5.38 -1.73 1.29
C CYS A 115 4.52 -2.90 1.82
N ARG A 116 4.25 -2.94 3.13
CA ARG A 116 3.31 -3.89 3.71
C ARG A 116 1.94 -3.88 2.98
N GLY A 117 1.46 -2.72 2.50
CA GLY A 117 0.21 -2.60 1.76
C GLY A 117 0.20 -3.35 0.43
N MET A 118 1.33 -3.42 -0.29
CA MET A 118 1.50 -4.29 -1.47
C MET A 118 1.43 -5.77 -1.07
N GLN A 119 2.11 -6.13 0.01
CA GLN A 119 2.11 -7.51 0.53
C GLN A 119 0.70 -7.92 0.97
N LEU A 120 -0.04 -7.03 1.65
CA LEU A 120 -1.41 -7.25 2.08
C LEU A 120 -2.37 -7.41 0.90
N LEU A 121 -2.21 -6.62 -0.17
CA LEU A 121 -2.98 -6.77 -1.40
C LEU A 121 -2.76 -8.17 -2.00
N ASN A 122 -1.51 -8.64 -2.06
CA ASN A 122 -1.18 -9.99 -2.50
C ASN A 122 -1.87 -11.06 -1.63
N VAL A 123 -1.76 -10.94 -0.30
CA VAL A 123 -2.40 -11.87 0.65
C VAL A 123 -3.92 -11.84 0.53
N ALA A 124 -4.53 -10.66 0.39
CA ALA A 124 -5.98 -10.51 0.25
C ALA A 124 -6.54 -11.28 -0.95
N LEU A 125 -5.73 -11.42 -2.01
CA LEU A 125 -6.07 -12.13 -3.26
C LEU A 125 -5.57 -13.58 -3.30
N GLY A 126 -4.99 -14.10 -2.20
CA GLY A 126 -4.59 -15.51 -2.06
C GLY A 126 -3.12 -15.79 -2.32
N GLY A 127 -2.27 -14.78 -2.40
CA GLY A 127 -0.82 -14.93 -2.47
C GLY A 127 -0.17 -15.19 -1.11
N THR A 128 1.14 -15.42 -1.11
CA THR A 128 1.93 -15.72 0.09
C THR A 128 3.17 -14.83 0.18
N LEU A 129 3.81 -14.79 1.35
CA LEU A 129 4.97 -13.97 1.62
C LEU A 129 6.18 -14.82 2.06
N TYR A 130 7.39 -14.32 1.84
CA TYR A 130 8.55 -14.64 2.65
C TYR A 130 8.38 -13.93 4.00
N GLN A 131 8.49 -14.67 5.10
CA GLN A 131 8.43 -14.08 6.44
C GLN A 131 9.73 -13.36 6.81
N ASP A 132 10.83 -13.75 6.16
CA ASP A 132 12.12 -13.05 6.21
C ASP A 132 12.90 -13.32 4.92
N ILE A 133 13.08 -12.31 4.08
CA ILE A 133 13.75 -12.46 2.78
C ILE A 133 15.24 -12.79 2.94
N ALA A 134 15.88 -12.33 4.00
CA ALA A 134 17.31 -12.62 4.22
C ALA A 134 17.55 -14.11 4.46
N GLN A 135 16.62 -14.79 5.13
CA GLN A 135 16.74 -16.22 5.45
C GLN A 135 16.09 -17.13 4.40
N GLU A 136 14.96 -16.74 3.83
CA GLU A 136 14.17 -17.60 2.96
C GLU A 136 14.45 -17.40 1.46
N TYR A 137 14.92 -16.22 1.08
CA TYR A 137 15.20 -15.85 -0.32
C TYR A 137 16.72 -15.71 -0.57
N SER A 138 17.51 -15.35 0.46
CA SER A 138 18.94 -15.07 0.39
C SER A 138 19.28 -14.01 -0.66
N PRO A 139 18.72 -12.79 -0.56
CA PRO A 139 18.91 -11.74 -1.56
C PRO A 139 20.37 -11.31 -1.65
N GLN A 140 20.76 -10.78 -2.81
CA GLN A 140 22.08 -10.17 -3.01
C GLN A 140 22.15 -8.72 -2.54
N LEU A 141 20.98 -8.13 -2.28
CA LEU A 141 20.82 -6.75 -1.82
C LEU A 141 20.28 -6.74 -0.38
N ASP A 142 20.65 -5.72 0.37
CA ASP A 142 19.99 -5.42 1.63
C ASP A 142 18.72 -4.61 1.36
N HIS A 143 17.57 -5.16 1.73
CA HIS A 143 16.27 -4.52 1.62
C HIS A 143 15.77 -3.91 2.93
N ASP A 144 16.39 -4.25 4.07
CA ASP A 144 15.99 -3.82 5.41
C ASP A 144 16.75 -2.57 5.89
N CYS A 145 16.86 -1.58 5.01
CA CYS A 145 17.63 -0.35 5.23
C CYS A 145 16.88 0.70 6.07
N PHE A 146 16.27 0.31 7.18
CA PHE A 146 15.65 1.27 8.09
C PHE A 146 16.72 2.23 8.67
N PRO A 147 16.38 3.53 8.85
CA PRO A 147 17.21 4.44 9.61
C PRO A 147 17.48 3.90 11.02
N GLY A 148 18.72 3.95 11.44
CA GLY A 148 19.13 3.44 12.75
C GLY A 148 20.44 4.08 13.23
N PRO A 149 20.83 3.83 14.48
CA PRO A 149 22.07 4.38 15.03
C PRO A 149 23.33 3.84 14.32
N ASP A 150 23.21 2.66 13.69
CA ASP A 150 24.34 1.95 13.06
C ASP A 150 24.48 2.22 11.57
N ASN A 151 23.59 3.02 10.98
CA ASN A 151 23.66 3.39 9.57
C ASN A 151 23.28 4.87 9.34
N ALA A 152 23.78 5.44 8.23
CA ALA A 152 23.52 6.83 7.86
C ALA A 152 22.27 7.01 6.97
N HIS A 153 21.47 5.96 6.76
CA HIS A 153 20.29 6.05 5.90
C HIS A 153 19.18 6.91 6.54
N GLN A 154 18.53 7.68 5.68
CA GLN A 154 17.26 8.34 6.00
C GLN A 154 16.13 7.55 5.33
N ARG A 155 14.89 7.75 5.75
CA ARG A 155 13.75 7.12 5.10
C ARG A 155 13.62 7.48 3.62
N SER A 156 14.14 8.62 3.21
CA SER A 156 14.22 9.10 1.82
C SER A 156 15.50 8.69 1.07
N SER A 157 16.42 7.95 1.69
CA SER A 157 17.64 7.49 1.01
C SER A 157 17.28 6.49 -0.10
N LEU A 158 17.75 6.74 -1.33
CA LEU A 158 17.63 5.79 -2.43
C LEU A 158 18.64 4.66 -2.23
N ILE A 159 18.18 3.42 -2.24
CA ILE A 159 18.99 2.23 -1.89
C ILE A 159 19.38 1.43 -3.14
N HIS A 160 18.40 1.10 -3.99
CA HIS A 160 18.63 0.33 -5.20
C HIS A 160 17.74 0.80 -6.35
N HIS A 161 17.96 0.25 -7.52
CA HIS A 161 17.08 0.46 -8.66
C HIS A 161 16.08 -0.69 -8.76
N VAL A 162 14.91 -0.40 -9.32
CA VAL A 162 13.94 -1.41 -9.75
C VAL A 162 13.77 -1.31 -11.26
N GLU A 163 13.67 -2.48 -11.91
CA GLU A 163 13.36 -2.57 -13.34
C GLU A 163 11.85 -2.62 -13.52
N VAL A 164 11.29 -1.59 -14.20
CA VAL A 164 9.84 -1.42 -14.42
C VAL A 164 9.46 -1.94 -15.79
N VAL A 165 8.41 -2.78 -15.84
CA VAL A 165 7.86 -3.31 -17.08
C VAL A 165 7.19 -2.20 -17.88
N ARG A 166 7.56 -2.04 -19.18
CA ARG A 166 7.07 -0.94 -20.05
C ARG A 166 5.55 -0.92 -20.28
N SER A 167 4.90 -2.06 -20.18
CA SER A 167 3.43 -2.19 -20.31
C SER A 167 2.67 -2.02 -19.00
N ALA A 168 3.37 -1.74 -17.91
CA ALA A 168 2.77 -1.55 -16.59
C ALA A 168 2.11 -0.17 -16.46
N ARG A 169 1.00 -0.09 -15.74
CA ARG A 169 0.33 1.19 -15.43
C ARG A 169 1.21 2.11 -14.60
N ILE A 170 2.01 1.54 -13.71
CA ILE A 170 3.00 2.31 -12.96
C ILE A 170 3.99 2.99 -13.88
N TYR A 171 4.39 2.35 -15.01
CA TYR A 171 5.26 2.95 -16.00
C TYR A 171 4.63 4.21 -16.61
N ASP A 172 3.34 4.16 -16.96
CA ASP A 172 2.60 5.30 -17.49
C ASP A 172 2.34 6.38 -16.44
N ALA A 173 2.23 5.98 -15.16
CA ALA A 173 2.05 6.91 -14.05
C ALA A 173 3.33 7.68 -13.68
N LEU A 174 4.51 7.30 -14.16
CA LEU A 174 5.75 8.03 -13.94
C LEU A 174 5.79 9.28 -14.85
N GLU A 175 6.20 10.42 -14.30
CA GLU A 175 6.25 11.69 -15.06
C GLU A 175 7.18 11.63 -16.27
N ARG A 176 8.23 10.81 -16.16
CA ARG A 176 9.13 10.45 -17.28
C ARG A 176 9.27 8.94 -17.26
N PRO A 177 8.56 8.24 -18.11
CA PRO A 177 8.62 6.79 -18.16
C PRO A 177 10.04 6.27 -18.31
N VAL A 178 10.53 5.59 -17.31
CA VAL A 178 11.87 4.97 -17.29
C VAL A 178 11.72 3.51 -16.93
N THR A 179 12.53 2.66 -17.53
CA THR A 179 12.55 1.23 -17.21
C THR A 179 13.37 0.93 -15.94
N SER A 180 14.16 1.88 -15.46
CA SER A 180 14.96 1.73 -14.24
C SER A 180 14.70 2.93 -13.34
N LEU A 181 14.26 2.70 -12.11
CA LEU A 181 13.85 3.71 -11.12
C LEU A 181 14.59 3.47 -9.81
N ALA A 182 15.29 4.49 -9.31
CA ALA A 182 15.90 4.42 -7.98
C ALA A 182 14.85 4.58 -6.87
N VAL A 183 14.88 3.69 -5.88
CA VAL A 183 13.89 3.63 -4.80
C VAL A 183 14.56 3.48 -3.43
N ASN A 184 13.83 3.84 -2.37
CA ASN A 184 14.20 3.50 -1.00
C ASN A 184 13.74 2.07 -0.67
N SER A 185 14.33 1.45 0.36
CA SER A 185 14.01 0.08 0.74
C SER A 185 14.08 -0.06 2.27
N MET A 186 12.98 -0.48 2.87
CA MET A 186 12.81 -0.62 4.31
C MET A 186 11.85 -1.78 4.60
N HIS A 187 12.23 -3.01 4.19
CA HIS A 187 11.39 -4.19 4.40
C HIS A 187 12.23 -5.46 4.52
N HIS A 188 11.83 -6.36 5.39
CA HIS A 188 12.44 -7.67 5.54
C HIS A 188 11.53 -8.80 5.06
N GLN A 189 10.28 -8.49 4.69
CA GLN A 189 9.32 -9.40 4.05
C GLN A 189 9.15 -9.03 2.58
N GLY A 190 8.68 -9.99 1.78
CA GLY A 190 8.41 -9.79 0.34
C GLY A 190 7.43 -10.82 -0.19
N ILE A 191 6.93 -10.63 -1.39
CA ILE A 191 6.04 -11.58 -2.06
C ILE A 191 6.82 -12.85 -2.41
N ARG A 192 6.32 -14.02 -1.93
CA ARG A 192 6.82 -15.35 -2.27
C ARG A 192 5.99 -15.97 -3.39
N GLY A 193 4.69 -16.05 -3.19
CA GLY A 193 3.73 -16.53 -4.18
C GLY A 193 2.81 -15.40 -4.61
N LEU A 194 2.86 -15.08 -5.91
CA LEU A 194 2.02 -14.03 -6.47
C LEU A 194 0.57 -14.52 -6.56
N ALA A 195 -0.36 -13.69 -6.11
CA ALA A 195 -1.79 -14.00 -6.13
C ALA A 195 -2.35 -14.08 -7.56
N PRO A 196 -3.37 -14.92 -7.79
CA PRO A 196 -4.13 -14.89 -9.05
C PRO A 196 -4.68 -13.50 -9.34
N GLY A 197 -4.58 -13.07 -10.61
CA GLY A 197 -5.04 -11.75 -11.05
C GLY A 197 -4.03 -10.62 -10.82
N LEU A 198 -2.95 -10.83 -10.07
CA LEU A 198 -1.83 -9.91 -10.02
C LEU A 198 -0.73 -10.26 -11.02
N THR A 199 -0.05 -9.25 -11.51
CA THR A 199 1.16 -9.35 -12.33
C THR A 199 2.28 -8.56 -11.65
N ALA A 200 3.49 -9.15 -11.59
CA ALA A 200 4.68 -8.43 -11.15
C ALA A 200 5.09 -7.42 -12.23
N THR A 201 5.23 -6.16 -11.86
CA THR A 201 5.47 -5.05 -12.78
C THR A 201 6.76 -4.29 -12.48
N ALA A 202 7.42 -4.59 -11.37
CA ALA A 202 8.81 -4.18 -11.15
C ALA A 202 9.55 -5.24 -10.32
N HIS A 203 10.86 -5.34 -10.56
CA HIS A 203 11.76 -6.23 -9.83
C HIS A 203 13.03 -5.50 -9.41
N ALA A 204 13.55 -5.85 -8.25
CA ALA A 204 14.90 -5.51 -7.84
C ALA A 204 15.94 -6.31 -8.67
N PRO A 205 17.23 -5.89 -8.70
CA PRO A 205 18.26 -6.60 -9.46
C PRO A 205 18.49 -8.06 -9.05
N ASP A 206 18.14 -8.42 -7.82
CA ASP A 206 18.20 -9.80 -7.32
C ASP A 206 16.93 -10.62 -7.63
N GLY A 207 15.96 -10.03 -8.34
CA GLY A 207 14.74 -10.68 -8.81
C GLY A 207 13.55 -10.60 -7.84
N LEU A 208 13.71 -9.98 -6.67
CA LEU A 208 12.59 -9.78 -5.75
C LEU A 208 11.51 -8.90 -6.39
N ILE A 209 10.24 -9.26 -6.18
CA ILE A 209 9.10 -8.48 -6.69
C ILE A 209 8.98 -7.18 -5.91
N GLU A 210 9.05 -6.06 -6.62
CA GLU A 210 9.01 -4.70 -6.06
C GLU A 210 7.75 -3.92 -6.44
N ALA A 211 7.01 -4.36 -7.48
CA ALA A 211 5.68 -3.82 -7.75
C ALA A 211 4.77 -4.88 -8.35
N VAL A 212 3.48 -4.73 -8.09
CA VAL A 212 2.40 -5.56 -8.63
C VAL A 212 1.24 -4.71 -9.12
N GLU A 213 0.52 -5.21 -10.12
CA GLU A 213 -0.72 -4.63 -10.62
C GLU A 213 -1.77 -5.69 -10.85
N HIS A 214 -3.04 -5.34 -10.64
CA HIS A 214 -4.14 -6.22 -11.00
C HIS A 214 -4.46 -6.11 -12.49
N THR A 215 -4.56 -7.24 -13.19
CA THR A 215 -4.67 -7.29 -14.66
C THR A 215 -5.96 -6.68 -15.21
N ALA A 216 -7.06 -6.75 -14.47
CA ALA A 216 -8.39 -6.36 -14.92
C ALA A 216 -8.87 -4.97 -14.44
N HIS A 217 -8.20 -4.35 -13.47
CA HIS A 217 -8.65 -3.08 -12.87
C HIS A 217 -7.83 -1.89 -13.36
N ALA A 218 -8.46 -0.72 -13.46
CA ALA A 218 -7.81 0.49 -13.94
C ALA A 218 -6.66 0.95 -13.04
N PHE A 219 -6.81 0.88 -11.71
CA PHE A 219 -5.76 1.21 -10.76
C PHE A 219 -5.87 0.37 -9.49
N VAL A 220 -5.28 -0.82 -9.51
CA VAL A 220 -4.99 -1.63 -8.33
C VAL A 220 -3.51 -1.95 -8.41
N VAL A 221 -2.69 -1.13 -7.73
CA VAL A 221 -1.23 -1.09 -7.82
C VAL A 221 -0.64 -1.25 -6.43
N GLY A 222 0.40 -2.06 -6.29
CA GLY A 222 1.22 -2.17 -5.10
C GLY A 222 2.69 -1.91 -5.43
N VAL A 223 3.38 -1.19 -4.54
CA VAL A 223 4.83 -0.95 -4.62
C VAL A 223 5.49 -1.33 -3.29
N GLN A 224 6.68 -1.93 -3.34
CA GLN A 224 7.38 -2.39 -2.15
C GLN A 224 8.14 -1.27 -1.45
N TRP A 225 8.61 -0.29 -2.22
CA TRP A 225 9.27 0.91 -1.68
C TRP A 225 8.28 1.88 -1.03
N HIS A 226 8.78 2.98 -0.47
CA HIS A 226 8.02 4.00 0.24
C HIS A 226 7.96 5.32 -0.55
N PRO A 227 7.06 5.45 -1.55
CA PRO A 227 6.93 6.66 -2.35
C PRO A 227 6.50 7.88 -1.52
N GLU A 228 5.77 7.69 -0.39
CA GLU A 228 5.34 8.77 0.50
C GLU A 228 6.49 9.53 1.16
N GLU A 229 7.63 8.87 1.32
CA GLU A 229 8.86 9.49 1.86
C GLU A 229 9.61 10.29 0.78
N LEU A 230 9.30 10.03 -0.50
CA LEU A 230 10.02 10.56 -1.65
C LEU A 230 9.27 11.66 -2.41
N VAL A 231 7.97 11.90 -2.13
CA VAL A 231 7.14 12.86 -2.89
C VAL A 231 7.67 14.30 -2.88
N THR A 232 8.44 14.69 -1.87
CA THR A 232 8.99 16.04 -1.79
C THR A 232 10.04 16.28 -2.87
N GLU A 233 10.92 15.31 -3.10
CA GLU A 233 12.11 15.47 -3.95
C GLU A 233 11.96 14.78 -5.31
N HIS A 234 11.16 13.72 -5.41
CA HIS A 234 11.08 12.87 -6.60
C HIS A 234 9.76 13.02 -7.36
N ALA A 235 9.84 13.57 -8.58
CA ALA A 235 8.68 13.81 -9.44
C ALA A 235 7.93 12.53 -9.78
N ALA A 236 8.61 11.42 -10.04
CA ALA A 236 8.01 10.12 -10.33
C ALA A 236 7.07 9.65 -9.20
N MET A 237 7.46 9.88 -7.93
CA MET A 237 6.64 9.49 -6.77
C MET A 237 5.41 10.38 -6.62
N ARG A 238 5.54 11.67 -6.93
CA ARG A 238 4.37 12.58 -7.02
C ARG A 238 3.41 12.14 -8.12
N SER A 239 3.93 11.72 -9.27
CA SER A 239 3.12 11.25 -10.38
C SER A 239 2.37 9.96 -10.06
N LEU A 240 2.98 9.01 -9.34
CA LEU A 240 2.30 7.81 -8.85
C LEU A 240 1.06 8.16 -8.01
N TYR A 241 1.21 9.06 -7.02
CA TYR A 241 0.08 9.52 -6.22
C TYR A 241 -0.96 10.29 -7.05
N ARG A 242 -0.53 11.13 -8.00
CA ARG A 242 -1.45 11.84 -8.91
C ARG A 242 -2.27 10.86 -9.77
N GLY A 243 -1.64 9.83 -10.31
CA GLY A 243 -2.31 8.76 -11.07
C GLY A 243 -3.37 8.05 -10.21
N PHE A 244 -3.01 7.66 -8.99
CA PHE A 244 -3.95 7.07 -8.04
C PHE A 244 -5.15 7.99 -7.75
N ILE A 245 -4.91 9.27 -7.46
CA ILE A 245 -5.97 10.24 -7.15
C ILE A 245 -6.82 10.57 -8.38
N ALA A 246 -6.26 10.57 -9.58
CA ALA A 246 -7.02 10.74 -10.82
C ALA A 246 -8.02 9.59 -11.02
N GLU A 247 -7.60 8.34 -10.83
CA GLU A 247 -8.50 7.18 -10.92
C GLU A 247 -9.56 7.17 -9.80
N ALA A 248 -9.19 7.54 -8.57
CA ALA A 248 -10.16 7.70 -7.48
C ALA A 248 -11.21 8.78 -7.80
N ARG A 249 -10.83 9.84 -8.51
CA ARG A 249 -11.75 10.87 -8.99
C ARG A 249 -12.68 10.35 -10.09
N HIS A 250 -12.15 9.58 -11.04
CA HIS A 250 -12.95 8.93 -12.08
C HIS A 250 -13.98 7.97 -11.48
N HIS A 251 -13.56 7.16 -10.50
CA HIS A 251 -14.45 6.26 -9.76
C HIS A 251 -15.57 7.04 -9.04
N ALA A 252 -15.23 8.13 -8.35
CA ALA A 252 -16.21 8.99 -7.69
C ALA A 252 -17.23 9.57 -8.68
N LEU A 253 -16.78 10.09 -9.82
CA LEU A 253 -17.65 10.67 -10.84
C LEU A 253 -18.60 9.62 -11.44
N ALA A 254 -18.11 8.43 -11.76
CA ALA A 254 -18.94 7.33 -12.28
C ALA A 254 -20.03 6.93 -11.28
N ARG A 255 -19.70 6.86 -10.00
CA ARG A 255 -20.60 6.48 -8.91
C ARG A 255 -21.68 7.53 -8.67
N TYR A 256 -21.33 8.82 -8.59
CA TYR A 256 -22.27 9.90 -8.28
C TYR A 256 -23.04 10.40 -9.53
N GLY A 257 -22.44 10.34 -10.72
CA GLY A 257 -23.14 10.61 -11.98
C GLY A 257 -24.27 9.61 -12.21
N ASN A 258 -24.05 8.33 -11.92
CA ASN A 258 -25.10 7.30 -12.01
C ASN A 258 -26.17 7.42 -10.90
N ALA A 259 -25.85 7.94 -9.73
CA ALA A 259 -26.82 8.16 -8.65
C ALA A 259 -27.78 9.32 -9.00
N ALA A 260 -27.29 10.38 -9.61
CA ALA A 260 -28.14 11.49 -10.08
C ALA A 260 -29.12 11.07 -11.19
N LEU A 261 -28.70 10.16 -12.10
CA LEU A 261 -29.54 9.60 -13.16
C LEU A 261 -30.60 8.59 -12.65
N ARG A 262 -30.40 7.97 -11.49
CA ARG A 262 -31.38 7.04 -10.87
C ARG A 262 -32.38 7.73 -9.96
N ALA A 263 -32.12 8.98 -9.58
CA ALA A 263 -32.99 9.80 -8.73
C ALA A 263 -33.91 10.76 -9.52
N SER A 264 -33.72 10.85 -10.84
CA SER A 264 -34.57 11.55 -11.81
C SER A 264 -35.54 10.59 -12.54
#